data_a9c9b3d9b586ecbc49be83c005a746a7
#
_entry.id   a9c9b3d9b586ecbc49be83c005a746a7
#
_cell.length_a   1.000
_cell.length_b   1.000
_cell.length_c   1.000
_cell.angle_alpha   90.00
_cell.angle_beta   90.00
_cell.angle_gamma   90.00
#
_symmetry.space_group_name_H-M   'P 1'
#
loop_
_entity.id
_entity.type
_entity.pdbx_description
1 polymer ?
#
loop_
_entity_poly.entity_id
_entity_poly.type
_entity_poly.pdbx_seq_one_letter_code
_entity_poly.pdbx_strand_id
1 'polypeptide(L)'
;DLDHAADYLIRCQHDRALPDGSKLWAQLQQTPELGQIRFSLPAGRGRKARMVRQRICANSMELRHGTKGTLPVTCVLAEEIDAPAGSKPVVWRLLSNRPVQSLDDALELIEWYRARWEIELFFLILKEGCRIEALQLGDVERIETALALYMVVAWRINRLMRLGRSLPELPADLLFEKQEWTAAYALNRKAPPKGVPKLGEVIRLIAQLGGFLGRKHDGEPGAKTLWLGLRDVAVSVAVMQAMRDG
;
A
#
# COMPACT_ATOMS: atom_id res chain seq x y z
N ASP A 1 -20.03 16.71 23.38
CA ASP A 1 -19.20 17.82 22.82
C ASP A 1 -17.97 17.19 22.19
N LEU A 2 -17.99 17.03 20.86
CA LEU A 2 -16.81 16.68 20.09
C LEU A 2 -16.16 18.00 19.64
N ASP A 3 -15.40 18.62 20.52
CA ASP A 3 -14.70 19.88 20.27
C ASP A 3 -13.51 19.76 19.32
N HIS A 4 -13.30 18.59 18.71
CA HIS A 4 -12.31 18.39 17.69
C HIS A 4 -12.96 17.81 16.43
N ALA A 5 -13.22 18.70 15.46
CA ALA A 5 -13.60 18.25 14.13
C ALA A 5 -12.49 17.36 13.57
N ALA A 6 -12.83 16.11 13.29
CA ALA A 6 -11.87 15.20 12.67
C ALA A 6 -11.50 15.70 11.27
N ASP A 7 -10.22 15.60 10.92
CA ASP A 7 -9.80 15.83 9.57
C ASP A 7 -10.33 14.73 8.64
N TYR A 8 -10.69 15.11 7.43
CA TYR A 8 -11.12 14.15 6.42
C TYR A 8 -10.40 14.36 5.09
N LEU A 9 -10.27 13.27 4.37
CA LEU A 9 -9.76 13.24 3.00
C LEU A 9 -10.60 12.27 2.18
N ILE A 10 -11.35 12.78 1.21
CA ILE A 10 -12.34 12.02 0.46
C ILE A 10 -12.06 12.13 -1.04
N ARG A 11 -12.15 11.00 -1.76
CA ARG A 11 -12.14 11.04 -3.23
C ARG A 11 -13.46 11.56 -3.76
N CYS A 12 -13.40 12.64 -4.53
CA CYS A 12 -14.55 13.18 -5.23
C CYS A 12 -14.78 12.41 -6.54
N GLN A 13 -15.76 11.50 -6.54
CA GLN A 13 -16.12 10.69 -7.73
C GLN A 13 -17.10 11.39 -8.64
N HIS A 14 -17.90 12.32 -8.12
CA HIS A 14 -18.96 13.00 -8.87
C HIS A 14 -18.67 14.49 -8.96
N ASP A 15 -19.00 15.06 -10.11
CA ASP A 15 -18.90 16.50 -10.34
C ASP A 15 -20.00 17.24 -9.59
N ARG A 16 -19.64 17.94 -8.53
CA ARG A 16 -20.57 18.65 -7.65
C ARG A 16 -20.93 20.01 -8.21
N ALA A 17 -22.21 20.40 -8.03
CA ALA A 17 -22.61 21.77 -8.31
C ALA A 17 -22.18 22.70 -7.16
N LEU A 18 -21.64 23.85 -7.50
CA LEU A 18 -21.30 24.93 -6.59
C LEU A 18 -22.52 25.84 -6.33
N PRO A 19 -22.50 26.69 -5.31
CA PRO A 19 -23.59 27.61 -5.00
C PRO A 19 -23.98 28.54 -6.16
N ASP A 20 -23.01 28.96 -6.96
CA ASP A 20 -23.17 29.80 -8.16
C ASP A 20 -23.72 29.06 -9.38
N GLY A 21 -23.97 27.73 -9.27
CA GLY A 21 -24.43 26.90 -10.35
C GLY A 21 -23.34 26.33 -11.25
N SER A 22 -22.10 26.74 -11.08
CA SER A 22 -20.95 26.17 -11.78
C SER A 22 -20.62 24.74 -11.30
N LYS A 23 -19.70 24.09 -11.97
CA LYS A 23 -19.26 22.73 -11.65
C LYS A 23 -17.88 22.73 -11.02
N LEU A 24 -17.72 21.90 -9.99
CA LEU A 24 -16.47 21.75 -9.22
C LEU A 24 -15.27 21.44 -10.12
N TRP A 25 -15.42 20.50 -11.04
CA TRP A 25 -14.29 20.08 -11.88
C TRP A 25 -13.88 21.15 -12.87
N ALA A 26 -14.83 21.91 -13.41
CA ALA A 26 -14.52 23.04 -14.30
C ALA A 26 -13.73 24.14 -13.58
N GLN A 27 -14.10 24.43 -12.34
CA GLN A 27 -13.38 25.38 -11.51
C GLN A 27 -11.96 24.90 -11.16
N LEU A 28 -11.80 23.60 -10.80
CA LEU A 28 -10.49 23.02 -10.54
C LEU A 28 -9.57 23.02 -11.76
N GLN A 29 -10.10 22.82 -12.96
CA GLN A 29 -9.31 22.87 -14.19
C GLN A 29 -8.77 24.27 -14.50
N GLN A 30 -9.49 25.32 -14.09
CA GLN A 30 -9.10 26.72 -14.27
C GLN A 30 -8.19 27.20 -13.13
N THR A 31 -8.05 26.43 -12.05
CA THR A 31 -7.20 26.80 -10.90
C THR A 31 -5.73 26.76 -11.31
N PRO A 32 -4.93 27.77 -10.92
CA PRO A 32 -3.51 27.80 -11.17
C PRO A 32 -2.79 26.56 -10.64
N GLU A 33 -1.78 26.11 -11.37
CA GLU A 33 -0.94 24.99 -10.97
C GLU A 33 -0.03 25.40 -9.80
N LEU A 34 -0.03 24.58 -8.73
CA LEU A 34 0.89 24.72 -7.61
C LEU A 34 2.26 24.10 -7.93
N GLY A 35 2.29 23.08 -8.78
CA GLY A 35 3.49 22.36 -9.18
C GLY A 35 3.18 21.00 -9.77
N GLN A 36 4.23 20.20 -10.01
CA GLN A 36 4.13 18.88 -10.64
C GLN A 36 4.82 17.81 -9.82
N ILE A 37 4.28 16.59 -9.89
CA ILE A 37 4.90 15.39 -9.34
C ILE A 37 5.19 14.36 -10.43
N ARG A 38 6.18 13.52 -10.18
CA ARG A 38 6.50 12.36 -11.03
C ARG A 38 6.59 11.11 -10.18
N PHE A 39 6.00 10.03 -10.65
CA PHE A 39 6.09 8.74 -9.99
C PHE A 39 6.00 7.59 -10.99
N SER A 40 6.54 6.43 -10.60
CA SER A 40 6.42 5.21 -11.38
C SER A 40 5.06 4.56 -11.11
N LEU A 41 4.28 4.36 -12.17
CA LEU A 41 3.04 3.58 -12.12
C LEU A 41 3.38 2.15 -12.51
N PRO A 42 3.22 1.18 -11.59
CA PRO A 42 3.55 -0.21 -11.88
C PRO A 42 2.62 -0.82 -12.94
N ALA A 43 3.08 -1.89 -13.58
CA ALA A 43 2.24 -2.69 -14.46
C ALA A 43 1.03 -3.24 -13.70
N GLY A 44 -0.11 -3.34 -14.36
CA GLY A 44 -1.35 -3.87 -13.81
C GLY A 44 -2.17 -4.56 -14.89
N ARG A 45 -3.34 -5.07 -14.55
CA ARG A 45 -4.21 -5.76 -15.52
C ARG A 45 -4.53 -4.84 -16.71
N GLY A 46 -4.02 -5.19 -17.89
CA GLY A 46 -4.20 -4.40 -19.11
C GLY A 46 -3.42 -3.09 -19.18
N ARG A 47 -2.44 -2.87 -18.31
CA ARG A 47 -1.65 -1.63 -18.24
C ARG A 47 -0.16 -1.94 -18.10
N LYS A 48 0.66 -1.33 -18.96
CA LYS A 48 2.13 -1.36 -18.86
C LYS A 48 2.61 -0.41 -17.76
N ALA A 49 3.75 -0.75 -17.14
CA ALA A 49 4.44 0.18 -16.25
C ALA A 49 4.85 1.45 -17.01
N ARG A 50 4.69 2.62 -16.39
CA ARG A 50 5.11 3.89 -16.96
C ARG A 50 5.44 4.94 -15.90
N MET A 51 6.20 5.94 -16.29
CA MET A 51 6.33 7.16 -15.50
C MET A 51 5.08 8.02 -15.75
N VAL A 52 4.50 8.49 -14.66
CA VAL A 52 3.36 9.42 -14.66
C VAL A 52 3.86 10.77 -14.21
N ARG A 53 3.45 11.83 -14.92
CA ARG A 53 3.64 13.22 -14.53
C ARG A 53 2.27 13.84 -14.30
N GLN A 54 2.02 14.38 -13.11
CA GLN A 54 0.76 15.04 -12.78
C GLN A 54 1.00 16.51 -12.46
N ARG A 55 0.11 17.37 -12.96
CA ARG A 55 -0.06 18.73 -12.45
C ARG A 55 -0.89 18.69 -11.17
N ILE A 56 -0.57 19.55 -10.22
CA ILE A 56 -1.25 19.68 -8.95
C ILE A 56 -1.89 21.05 -8.85
N CYS A 57 -3.17 21.10 -8.60
CA CYS A 57 -3.92 22.33 -8.34
C CYS A 57 -4.71 22.15 -7.04
N ALA A 58 -4.91 23.23 -6.29
CA ALA A 58 -5.79 23.21 -5.12
C ALA A 58 -6.52 24.55 -5.01
N ASN A 59 -7.78 24.47 -4.54
CA ASN A 59 -8.60 25.66 -4.30
C ASN A 59 -9.59 25.38 -3.16
N SER A 60 -9.87 26.38 -2.37
CA SER A 60 -10.94 26.36 -1.36
C SER A 60 -12.26 26.76 -2.03
N MET A 61 -13.28 25.98 -1.83
CA MET A 61 -14.59 26.15 -2.46
C MET A 61 -15.73 25.86 -1.47
N GLU A 62 -16.89 26.44 -1.75
CA GLU A 62 -18.12 26.16 -1.02
C GLU A 62 -18.91 25.09 -1.75
N LEU A 63 -19.25 23.99 -1.08
CA LEU A 63 -20.16 22.98 -1.60
C LEU A 63 -21.56 23.16 -1.01
N ARG A 64 -22.59 22.92 -1.81
CA ARG A 64 -23.98 22.86 -1.30
C ARG A 64 -24.14 21.68 -0.34
N HIS A 65 -24.69 21.96 0.85
CA HIS A 65 -24.97 20.93 1.85
C HIS A 65 -26.50 20.79 2.07
N GLY A 66 -27.17 20.25 1.09
CA GLY A 66 -28.62 20.06 1.14
C GLY A 66 -29.36 21.36 1.40
N THR A 67 -30.30 21.35 2.39
CA THR A 67 -31.04 22.52 2.87
C THR A 67 -30.29 23.30 3.99
N LYS A 68 -29.11 22.80 4.42
CA LYS A 68 -28.35 23.35 5.55
C LYS A 68 -27.36 24.46 5.17
N GLY A 69 -27.34 24.90 3.92
CA GLY A 69 -26.44 25.95 3.45
C GLY A 69 -25.25 25.43 2.66
N THR A 70 -24.06 25.96 2.94
CA THR A 70 -22.81 25.58 2.27
C THR A 70 -21.81 25.00 3.25
N LEU A 71 -20.89 24.21 2.73
CA LEU A 71 -19.77 23.61 3.47
C LEU A 71 -18.47 24.02 2.79
N PRO A 72 -17.56 24.72 3.50
CA PRO A 72 -16.25 25.02 2.96
C PRO A 72 -15.41 23.75 2.87
N VAL A 73 -14.78 23.54 1.70
CA VAL A 73 -13.91 22.40 1.44
C VAL A 73 -12.69 22.85 0.66
N THR A 74 -11.57 22.23 0.90
CA THR A 74 -10.40 22.31 0.04
C THR A 74 -10.47 21.20 -1.00
N CYS A 75 -10.35 21.57 -2.27
CA CYS A 75 -10.33 20.64 -3.39
C CYS A 75 -8.92 20.55 -3.93
N VAL A 76 -8.37 19.33 -4.04
CA VAL A 76 -7.07 19.06 -4.65
C VAL A 76 -7.28 18.24 -5.92
N LEU A 77 -6.72 18.72 -7.03
CA LEU A 77 -6.66 18.01 -8.32
C LEU A 77 -5.21 17.58 -8.58
N ALA A 78 -5.01 16.29 -8.78
CA ALA A 78 -3.79 15.74 -9.35
C ALA A 78 -4.15 15.05 -10.66
N GLU A 79 -3.72 15.61 -11.78
CA GLU A 79 -4.11 15.17 -13.12
C GLU A 79 -2.90 14.87 -13.98
N GLU A 80 -2.85 13.65 -14.55
CA GLU A 80 -1.78 13.24 -15.45
C GLU A 80 -1.78 14.10 -16.70
N ILE A 81 -0.63 14.71 -16.97
CA ILE A 81 -0.33 15.42 -18.20
C ILE A 81 0.48 14.49 -19.11
N ASP A 82 0.22 14.57 -20.44
CA ASP A 82 0.89 13.75 -21.44
C ASP A 82 0.62 12.24 -21.29
N ALA A 83 -0.59 11.85 -20.90
CA ALA A 83 -0.96 10.43 -20.87
C ALA A 83 -0.80 9.80 -22.27
N PRO A 84 -0.20 8.58 -22.38
CA PRO A 84 -0.02 7.93 -23.67
C PRO A 84 -1.34 7.73 -24.40
N ALA A 85 -1.34 7.88 -25.73
CA ALA A 85 -2.52 7.69 -26.56
C ALA A 85 -3.18 6.32 -26.29
N GLY A 86 -4.51 6.31 -26.12
CA GLY A 86 -5.29 5.12 -25.80
C GLY A 86 -5.21 4.66 -24.34
N SER A 87 -4.46 5.35 -23.48
CA SER A 87 -4.45 5.07 -22.04
C SER A 87 -5.31 6.06 -21.27
N LYS A 88 -6.02 5.57 -20.25
CA LYS A 88 -6.79 6.43 -19.35
C LYS A 88 -5.82 7.21 -18.44
N PRO A 89 -5.89 8.55 -18.41
CA PRO A 89 -5.04 9.35 -17.54
C PRO A 89 -5.32 9.04 -16.05
N VAL A 90 -4.28 9.15 -15.23
CA VAL A 90 -4.40 9.05 -13.77
C VAL A 90 -4.85 10.40 -13.23
N VAL A 91 -6.07 10.43 -12.70
CA VAL A 91 -6.68 11.65 -12.14
C VAL A 91 -7.19 11.38 -10.74
N TRP A 92 -6.73 12.20 -9.79
CA TRP A 92 -7.26 12.21 -8.42
C TRP A 92 -7.90 13.56 -8.14
N ARG A 93 -9.10 13.52 -7.63
CA ARG A 93 -9.86 14.67 -7.15
C ARG A 93 -10.21 14.42 -5.70
N LEU A 94 -9.64 15.21 -4.81
CA LEU A 94 -9.72 15.00 -3.38
C LEU A 94 -10.43 16.19 -2.72
N LEU A 95 -11.21 15.92 -1.70
CA LEU A 95 -11.86 16.91 -0.84
C LEU A 95 -11.34 16.74 0.58
N SER A 96 -11.01 17.86 1.23
CA SER A 96 -10.55 17.88 2.61
C SER A 96 -11.08 19.12 3.33
N ASN A 97 -11.13 19.09 4.66
CA ASN A 97 -11.31 20.28 5.50
C ASN A 97 -9.96 20.96 5.84
N ARG A 98 -8.84 20.35 5.47
CA ARG A 98 -7.53 20.95 5.70
C ARG A 98 -7.23 22.02 4.65
N PRO A 99 -6.68 23.18 5.05
CA PRO A 99 -6.26 24.19 4.10
C PRO A 99 -5.05 23.71 3.29
N VAL A 100 -4.98 24.11 2.02
CA VAL A 100 -3.84 23.88 1.13
C VAL A 100 -3.42 25.23 0.56
N GLN A 101 -2.25 25.70 0.94
CA GLN A 101 -1.68 26.98 0.53
C GLN A 101 -0.42 26.83 -0.31
N SER A 102 0.20 25.64 -0.27
CA SER A 102 1.45 25.33 -0.96
C SER A 102 1.38 24.00 -1.68
N LEU A 103 2.39 23.74 -2.52
CA LEU A 103 2.57 22.43 -3.13
C LEU A 103 2.79 21.35 -2.06
N ASP A 104 3.55 21.64 -1.02
CA ASP A 104 3.86 20.68 0.04
C ASP A 104 2.60 20.24 0.80
N ASP A 105 1.68 21.15 1.11
CA ASP A 105 0.38 20.82 1.72
C ASP A 105 -0.43 19.90 0.81
N ALA A 106 -0.46 20.20 -0.49
CA ALA A 106 -1.18 19.35 -1.46
C ALA A 106 -0.55 17.96 -1.57
N LEU A 107 0.79 17.87 -1.53
CA LEU A 107 1.52 16.61 -1.56
C LEU A 107 1.26 15.76 -0.33
N GLU A 108 1.18 16.35 0.86
CA GLU A 108 0.81 15.64 2.08
C GLU A 108 -0.54 14.94 1.93
N LEU A 109 -1.56 15.65 1.45
CA LEU A 109 -2.89 15.05 1.21
C LEU A 109 -2.88 13.96 0.13
N ILE A 110 -2.10 14.15 -0.93
CA ILE A 110 -1.94 13.14 -1.97
C ILE A 110 -1.24 11.89 -1.42
N GLU A 111 -0.21 12.04 -0.59
CA GLU A 111 0.48 10.91 0.04
C GLU A 111 -0.46 10.16 1.00
N TRP A 112 -1.28 10.84 1.79
CA TRP A 112 -2.30 10.20 2.62
C TRP A 112 -3.34 9.44 1.80
N TYR A 113 -3.77 10.00 0.67
CA TYR A 113 -4.67 9.30 -0.24
C TYR A 113 -4.03 8.06 -0.86
N ARG A 114 -2.75 8.13 -1.20
CA ARG A 114 -1.98 6.99 -1.70
C ARG A 114 -1.79 5.92 -0.64
N ALA A 115 -1.51 6.31 0.61
CA ALA A 115 -1.36 5.39 1.73
C ALA A 115 -2.62 4.55 1.99
N ARG A 116 -3.81 5.03 1.59
CA ARG A 116 -5.06 4.25 1.66
C ARG A 116 -4.95 2.89 0.95
N TRP A 117 -4.15 2.78 -0.12
CA TRP A 117 -3.97 1.50 -0.82
C TRP A 117 -3.25 0.44 0.02
N GLU A 118 -2.56 0.83 1.07
CA GLU A 118 -1.90 -0.13 1.96
C GLU A 118 -2.92 -0.98 2.72
N ILE A 119 -4.09 -0.43 3.06
CA ILE A 119 -5.15 -1.20 3.69
C ILE A 119 -5.76 -2.24 2.72
N GLU A 120 -5.87 -1.90 1.44
CA GLU A 120 -6.36 -2.85 0.43
C GLU A 120 -5.37 -4.01 0.23
N LEU A 121 -4.06 -3.71 0.23
CA LEU A 121 -3.03 -4.75 0.20
C LEU A 121 -3.07 -5.62 1.47
N PHE A 122 -3.26 -5.02 2.62
CA PHE A 122 -3.41 -5.74 3.89
C PHE A 122 -4.60 -6.70 3.86
N PHE A 123 -5.77 -6.24 3.40
CA PHE A 123 -6.94 -7.11 3.24
C PHE A 123 -6.74 -8.18 2.16
N LEU A 124 -6.03 -7.89 1.08
CA LEU A 124 -5.66 -8.89 0.08
C LEU A 124 -4.82 -10.01 0.71
N ILE A 125 -3.86 -9.68 1.56
CA ILE A 125 -3.06 -10.68 2.28
C ILE A 125 -3.93 -11.52 3.20
N LEU A 126 -4.82 -10.90 3.95
CA LEU A 126 -5.75 -11.61 4.84
C LEU A 126 -6.66 -12.57 4.07
N LYS A 127 -7.24 -12.14 2.96
CA LYS A 127 -8.21 -12.92 2.18
C LYS A 127 -7.55 -14.02 1.35
N GLU A 128 -6.56 -13.67 0.55
CA GLU A 128 -5.93 -14.60 -0.40
C GLU A 128 -4.72 -15.33 0.20
N GLY A 129 -3.95 -14.67 1.04
CA GLY A 129 -2.82 -15.27 1.74
C GLY A 129 -3.29 -16.17 2.87
N CYS A 130 -3.87 -15.60 3.89
CA CYS A 130 -4.30 -16.29 5.10
C CYS A 130 -5.61 -17.07 4.91
N ARG A 131 -6.36 -16.81 3.84
CA ARG A 131 -7.64 -17.47 3.50
C ARG A 131 -8.63 -17.46 4.67
N ILE A 132 -8.72 -16.33 5.38
CA ILE A 132 -9.56 -16.18 6.58
C ILE A 132 -11.04 -16.48 6.31
N GLU A 133 -11.52 -16.19 5.08
CA GLU A 133 -12.90 -16.47 4.66
C GLU A 133 -13.18 -17.97 4.49
N ALA A 134 -12.13 -18.81 4.42
CA ALA A 134 -12.26 -20.28 4.33
C ALA A 134 -12.23 -20.95 5.71
N LEU A 135 -12.05 -20.22 6.79
CA LEU A 135 -12.06 -20.75 8.14
C LEU A 135 -13.49 -21.11 8.54
N GLN A 136 -13.70 -22.40 8.85
CA GLN A 136 -14.98 -22.91 9.36
C GLN A 136 -14.89 -23.04 10.88
N LEU A 137 -14.92 -21.91 11.58
CA LEU A 137 -14.89 -21.85 13.02
C LEU A 137 -16.34 -21.63 13.50
N GLY A 138 -16.84 -22.54 14.36
CA GLY A 138 -18.20 -22.52 14.84
C GLY A 138 -18.48 -21.53 15.97
N ASP A 139 -17.51 -20.75 16.37
CA ASP A 139 -17.56 -19.86 17.53
C ASP A 139 -16.94 -18.50 17.20
N VAL A 140 -17.59 -17.42 17.63
CA VAL A 140 -17.18 -16.04 17.39
C VAL A 140 -15.83 -15.75 18.05
N GLU A 141 -15.60 -16.19 19.28
CA GLU A 141 -14.33 -15.97 19.99
C GLU A 141 -13.15 -16.60 19.27
N ARG A 142 -13.35 -17.79 18.68
CA ARG A 142 -12.33 -18.45 17.86
C ARG A 142 -12.07 -17.72 16.56
N ILE A 143 -13.12 -17.16 15.95
CA ILE A 143 -12.98 -16.32 14.74
C ILE A 143 -12.17 -15.07 15.06
N GLU A 144 -12.49 -14.37 16.16
CA GLU A 144 -11.78 -13.18 16.60
C GLU A 144 -10.31 -13.47 16.91
N THR A 145 -10.02 -14.56 17.62
CA THR A 145 -8.66 -15.00 17.94
C THR A 145 -7.88 -15.32 16.65
N ALA A 146 -8.48 -16.09 15.73
CA ALA A 146 -7.85 -16.39 14.46
C ALA A 146 -7.60 -15.13 13.62
N LEU A 147 -8.58 -14.22 13.57
CA LEU A 147 -8.45 -12.95 12.86
C LEU A 147 -7.31 -12.12 13.44
N ALA A 148 -7.21 -12.00 14.76
CA ALA A 148 -6.13 -11.26 15.42
C ALA A 148 -4.75 -11.82 15.06
N LEU A 149 -4.58 -13.14 15.08
CA LEU A 149 -3.33 -13.80 14.68
C LEU A 149 -2.99 -13.54 13.20
N TYR A 150 -3.96 -13.70 12.31
CA TYR A 150 -3.75 -13.44 10.89
C TYR A 150 -3.50 -11.98 10.56
N MET A 151 -4.06 -11.05 11.34
CA MET A 151 -3.74 -9.63 11.21
C MET A 151 -2.27 -9.34 11.50
N VAL A 152 -1.68 -9.96 12.52
CA VAL A 152 -0.24 -9.85 12.81
C VAL A 152 0.60 -10.40 11.65
N VAL A 153 0.20 -11.55 11.11
CA VAL A 153 0.88 -12.16 9.94
C VAL A 153 0.79 -11.26 8.71
N ALA A 154 -0.38 -10.73 8.41
CA ALA A 154 -0.59 -9.84 7.27
C ALA A 154 0.21 -8.54 7.43
N TRP A 155 0.27 -7.98 8.63
CA TRP A 155 1.09 -6.82 8.95
C TRP A 155 2.58 -7.11 8.72
N ARG A 156 3.09 -8.26 9.20
CA ARG A 156 4.48 -8.67 9.00
C ARG A 156 4.82 -8.77 7.51
N ILE A 157 3.96 -9.41 6.70
CA ILE A 157 4.16 -9.54 5.25
C ILE A 157 4.18 -8.17 4.58
N ASN A 158 3.23 -7.30 4.91
CA ASN A 158 3.18 -5.94 4.35
C ASN A 158 4.45 -5.15 4.69
N ARG A 159 4.91 -5.23 5.95
CA ARG A 159 6.16 -4.60 6.41
C ARG A 159 7.38 -5.13 5.66
N LEU A 160 7.49 -6.44 5.47
CA LEU A 160 8.59 -7.05 4.72
C LEU A 160 8.60 -6.62 3.26
N MET A 161 7.43 -6.60 2.60
CA MET A 161 7.31 -6.11 1.22
C MET A 161 7.76 -4.66 1.09
N ARG A 162 7.35 -3.82 2.03
CA ARG A 162 7.67 -2.39 2.00
C ARG A 162 9.16 -2.15 2.23
N LEU A 163 9.71 -2.70 3.31
CA LEU A 163 11.13 -2.52 3.65
C LEU A 163 12.07 -3.20 2.66
N GLY A 164 11.68 -4.36 2.12
CA GLY A 164 12.44 -5.03 1.07
C GLY A 164 12.56 -4.21 -0.22
N ARG A 165 11.58 -3.34 -0.51
CA ARG A 165 11.61 -2.43 -1.67
C ARG A 165 12.36 -1.14 -1.39
N SER A 166 12.12 -0.54 -0.23
CA SER A 166 12.65 0.79 0.11
C SER A 166 14.05 0.75 0.72
N LEU A 167 14.37 -0.30 1.48
CA LEU A 167 15.60 -0.43 2.26
C LEU A 167 16.17 -1.87 2.19
N PRO A 168 16.43 -2.42 0.98
CA PRO A 168 16.87 -3.81 0.81
C PRO A 168 18.24 -4.11 1.44
N GLU A 169 19.05 -3.08 1.66
CA GLU A 169 20.40 -3.19 2.21
C GLU A 169 20.45 -3.29 3.74
N LEU A 170 19.31 -3.12 4.42
CA LEU A 170 19.25 -3.29 5.88
C LEU A 170 19.72 -4.70 6.30
N PRO A 171 20.32 -4.84 7.49
CA PRO A 171 20.60 -6.15 8.06
C PRO A 171 19.32 -6.94 8.30
N ALA A 172 19.32 -8.22 7.94
CA ALA A 172 18.12 -9.06 8.02
C ALA A 172 17.70 -9.35 9.48
N ASP A 173 18.61 -9.32 10.44
CA ASP A 173 18.35 -9.56 11.86
C ASP A 173 17.46 -8.50 12.51
N LEU A 174 17.22 -7.37 11.86
CA LEU A 174 16.21 -6.39 12.28
C LEU A 174 14.78 -6.91 12.16
N LEU A 175 14.53 -7.89 11.30
CA LEU A 175 13.18 -8.39 10.99
C LEU A 175 13.05 -9.92 11.01
N PHE A 176 14.18 -10.63 11.04
CA PHE A 176 14.24 -12.10 11.04
C PHE A 176 15.16 -12.58 12.13
N GLU A 177 14.74 -13.60 12.86
CA GLU A 177 15.61 -14.33 13.73
C GLU A 177 16.67 -15.12 12.94
N LYS A 178 17.82 -15.39 13.57
CA LYS A 178 18.90 -16.14 12.93
C LYS A 178 18.44 -17.48 12.36
N GLN A 179 17.54 -18.14 13.06
CA GLN A 179 16.99 -19.44 12.62
C GLN A 179 16.14 -19.29 11.35
N GLU A 180 15.38 -18.22 11.22
CA GLU A 180 14.52 -17.97 10.05
C GLU A 180 15.32 -17.75 8.76
N TRP A 181 16.31 -16.83 8.80
CA TRP A 181 17.10 -16.62 7.59
C TRP A 181 18.05 -17.79 7.31
N THR A 182 18.56 -18.49 8.33
CA THR A 182 19.34 -19.72 8.11
C THR A 182 18.50 -20.80 7.44
N ALA A 183 17.25 -20.99 7.88
CA ALA A 183 16.29 -21.91 7.26
C ALA A 183 15.97 -21.51 5.81
N ALA A 184 15.81 -20.21 5.53
CA ALA A 184 15.57 -19.73 4.18
C ALA A 184 16.72 -20.08 3.22
N TYR A 185 17.98 -19.95 3.66
CA TYR A 185 19.15 -20.40 2.88
C TYR A 185 19.15 -21.91 2.66
N ALA A 186 18.97 -22.68 3.75
CA ALA A 186 19.01 -24.15 3.71
C ALA A 186 17.93 -24.72 2.77
N LEU A 187 16.70 -24.24 2.87
CA LEU A 187 15.61 -24.66 1.99
C LEU A 187 15.86 -24.32 0.51
N ASN A 188 16.58 -23.25 0.23
CA ASN A 188 17.03 -22.90 -1.12
C ASN A 188 18.34 -23.62 -1.53
N ARG A 189 18.85 -24.58 -0.74
CA ARG A 189 20.09 -25.32 -0.95
C ARG A 189 21.33 -24.41 -1.10
N LYS A 190 21.35 -23.33 -0.34
CA LYS A 190 22.44 -22.36 -0.28
C LYS A 190 23.09 -22.37 1.09
N ALA A 191 24.40 -22.17 1.13
CA ALA A 191 25.08 -21.97 2.39
C ALA A 191 24.78 -20.56 2.93
N PRO A 192 24.42 -20.42 4.21
CA PRO A 192 24.23 -19.11 4.81
C PRO A 192 25.59 -18.37 4.91
N PRO A 193 25.61 -17.04 4.81
CA PRO A 193 26.82 -16.25 4.96
C PRO A 193 27.34 -16.33 6.40
N LYS A 194 28.64 -16.04 6.60
CA LYS A 194 29.24 -16.00 7.93
C LYS A 194 28.69 -14.86 8.82
N GLY A 195 28.24 -13.77 8.21
CA GLY A 195 27.65 -12.62 8.88
C GLY A 195 26.14 -12.53 8.66
N VAL A 196 25.55 -11.42 9.11
CA VAL A 196 24.13 -11.12 8.90
C VAL A 196 23.90 -10.79 7.41
N PRO A 197 22.99 -11.49 6.71
CA PRO A 197 22.66 -11.19 5.32
C PRO A 197 21.87 -9.89 5.18
N LYS A 198 21.76 -9.39 3.95
CA LYS A 198 20.90 -8.24 3.62
C LYS A 198 19.43 -8.64 3.65
N LEU A 199 18.57 -7.71 4.08
CA LEU A 199 17.13 -7.91 4.17
C LEU A 199 16.52 -8.31 2.81
N GLY A 200 16.88 -7.60 1.75
CA GLY A 200 16.35 -7.88 0.41
C GLY A 200 16.74 -9.27 -0.10
N GLU A 201 17.92 -9.77 0.26
CA GLU A 201 18.35 -11.13 -0.09
C GLU A 201 17.49 -12.19 0.61
N VAL A 202 17.28 -12.06 1.92
CA VAL A 202 16.45 -13.00 2.69
C VAL A 202 15.01 -12.98 2.21
N ILE A 203 14.45 -11.81 1.96
CA ILE A 203 13.08 -11.68 1.43
C ILE A 203 12.94 -12.41 0.08
N ARG A 204 13.91 -12.27 -0.82
CA ARG A 204 13.90 -12.98 -2.12
C ARG A 204 14.05 -14.49 -1.95
N LEU A 205 14.89 -14.95 -1.05
CA LEU A 205 15.01 -16.40 -0.75
C LEU A 205 13.69 -16.96 -0.22
N ILE A 206 13.05 -16.28 0.72
CA ILE A 206 11.73 -16.67 1.24
C ILE A 206 10.70 -16.69 0.11
N ALA A 207 10.66 -15.66 -0.72
CA ALA A 207 9.73 -15.58 -1.83
C ALA A 207 9.94 -16.68 -2.88
N GLN A 208 11.19 -17.12 -3.12
CA GLN A 208 11.52 -18.23 -4.01
C GLN A 208 10.88 -19.54 -3.52
N LEU A 209 10.86 -19.81 -2.23
CA LEU A 209 10.15 -20.96 -1.65
C LEU A 209 8.64 -20.89 -1.98
N GLY A 210 8.06 -19.70 -1.98
CA GLY A 210 6.67 -19.48 -2.37
C GLY A 210 6.40 -19.35 -3.87
N GLY A 211 7.38 -19.70 -4.72
CA GLY A 211 7.23 -19.72 -6.18
C GLY A 211 7.61 -18.43 -6.91
N PHE A 212 8.28 -17.49 -6.27
CA PHE A 212 8.86 -16.32 -6.95
C PHE A 212 10.07 -16.73 -7.78
N LEU A 213 10.05 -16.46 -9.08
CA LEU A 213 11.12 -16.88 -9.98
C LEU A 213 12.31 -15.91 -10.01
N GLY A 214 12.11 -14.65 -9.69
CA GLY A 214 13.15 -13.62 -9.64
C GLY A 214 13.78 -13.31 -11.00
N ARG A 215 13.01 -13.40 -12.09
CA ARG A 215 13.46 -13.06 -13.44
C ARG A 215 13.63 -11.56 -13.58
N LYS A 216 14.42 -11.12 -14.58
CA LYS A 216 14.75 -9.70 -14.81
C LYS A 216 13.52 -8.76 -14.87
N HIS A 217 12.33 -9.28 -15.22
CA HIS A 217 11.11 -8.52 -15.40
C HIS A 217 10.01 -8.81 -14.34
N ASP A 218 10.28 -9.69 -13.38
CA ASP A 218 9.30 -10.10 -12.36
C ASP A 218 9.06 -9.02 -11.30
N GLY A 219 9.91 -8.00 -11.24
CA GLY A 219 9.84 -6.97 -10.20
C GLY A 219 10.21 -7.50 -8.81
N GLU A 220 9.63 -6.91 -7.76
CA GLU A 220 9.85 -7.35 -6.38
C GLU A 220 8.79 -8.38 -5.96
N PRO A 221 9.12 -9.27 -4.98
CA PRO A 221 8.21 -10.29 -4.51
C PRO A 221 6.86 -9.75 -4.04
N GLY A 222 5.79 -10.49 -4.38
CA GLY A 222 4.43 -10.16 -3.96
C GLY A 222 4.02 -10.84 -2.65
N ALA A 223 2.90 -10.43 -2.09
CA ALA A 223 2.36 -10.91 -0.82
C ALA A 223 2.17 -12.45 -0.79
N LYS A 224 1.63 -13.02 -1.87
CA LYS A 224 1.37 -14.46 -1.95
C LYS A 224 2.64 -15.31 -1.86
N THR A 225 3.68 -14.92 -2.59
CA THR A 225 4.95 -15.67 -2.58
C THR A 225 5.65 -15.55 -1.23
N LEU A 226 5.59 -14.37 -0.59
CA LEU A 226 6.14 -14.19 0.75
C LEU A 226 5.35 -14.98 1.80
N TRP A 227 4.03 -14.98 1.74
CA TRP A 227 3.21 -15.78 2.65
C TRP A 227 3.58 -17.27 2.60
N LEU A 228 3.59 -17.85 1.39
CA LEU A 228 3.90 -19.27 1.21
C LEU A 228 5.33 -19.60 1.70
N GLY A 229 6.31 -18.77 1.34
CA GLY A 229 7.69 -18.98 1.75
C GLY A 229 7.90 -18.82 3.27
N LEU A 230 7.26 -17.84 3.90
CA LEU A 230 7.33 -17.67 5.37
C LEU A 230 6.72 -18.87 6.11
N ARG A 231 5.65 -19.46 5.60
CA ARG A 231 5.07 -20.68 6.16
C ARG A 231 6.07 -21.84 6.11
N ASP A 232 6.74 -22.03 4.98
CA ASP A 232 7.71 -23.12 4.83
C ASP A 232 8.94 -22.90 5.73
N VAL A 233 9.40 -21.65 5.88
CA VAL A 233 10.46 -21.28 6.85
C VAL A 233 10.01 -21.57 8.27
N ALA A 234 8.80 -21.17 8.66
CA ALA A 234 8.28 -21.40 10.02
C ALA A 234 8.22 -22.89 10.37
N VAL A 235 7.74 -23.73 9.45
CA VAL A 235 7.72 -25.20 9.63
C VAL A 235 9.15 -25.73 9.79
N SER A 236 10.09 -25.27 8.96
CA SER A 236 11.50 -25.71 9.05
C SER A 236 12.12 -25.33 10.38
N VAL A 237 11.89 -24.10 10.86
CA VAL A 237 12.37 -23.64 12.17
C VAL A 237 11.81 -24.49 13.31
N ALA A 238 10.50 -24.78 13.27
CA ALA A 238 9.85 -25.62 14.29
C ALA A 238 10.46 -27.04 14.32
N VAL A 239 10.73 -27.65 13.18
CA VAL A 239 11.39 -28.95 13.08
C VAL A 239 12.81 -28.90 13.65
N MET A 240 13.60 -27.86 13.29
CA MET A 240 14.96 -27.70 13.83
C MET A 240 14.97 -27.52 15.35
N GLN A 241 13.99 -26.82 15.91
CA GLN A 241 13.85 -26.66 17.36
C GLN A 241 13.52 -27.98 18.03
N ALA A 242 12.53 -28.72 17.53
CA ALA A 242 12.14 -30.02 18.07
C ALA A 242 13.32 -31.04 18.06
N MET A 243 14.18 -31.00 17.04
CA MET A 243 15.38 -31.86 16.95
C MET A 243 16.50 -31.48 17.90
N ARG A 244 16.48 -30.28 18.47
CA ARG A 244 17.47 -29.83 19.47
C ARG A 244 17.03 -30.16 20.89
N ASP A 245 15.72 -30.21 21.12
CA ASP A 245 15.12 -30.37 22.45
C ASP A 245 14.87 -31.86 22.78
N GLY A 246 15.00 -32.76 21.79
CA GLY A 246 14.90 -34.21 21.93
C GLY A 246 16.27 -34.89 21.87
#